data_6541ad78ba35e5d62150d2ff7d49569c
#
_entry.id   6541ad78ba35e5d62150d2ff7d49569c
#
_cell.length_a   1.000
_cell.length_b   1.000
_cell.length_c   1.000
_cell.angle_alpha   90.00
_cell.angle_beta   90.00
_cell.angle_gamma   90.00
#
_symmetry.space_group_name_H-M   'P 1'
#
loop_
_entity.id
_entity.type
_entity.pdbx_description
1 polymer ?
#
loop_
_entity_poly.entity_id
_entity_poly.type
_entity_poly.pdbx_seq_one_letter_code
_entity_poly.pdbx_strand_id
1 'polypeptide(L)'
;MSDNEKLLVAARAARENAHAPFSKFKVGAALRAKSGKIYTGCNVENATYGLTVCAERVAIFKAISEGEPVCSFEAIAVVTDTAQLTPPCGACRQIIWEFCGDVDIILGNLKGQTETHRTAELFPKPFDSSFL
;
A
#
# COMPACT_ATOMS: atom_id res chain seq x y z
N MET A 1 14.28 -1.69 15.92
CA MET A 1 13.44 -2.17 14.79
C MET A 1 14.10 -1.82 13.47
N SER A 2 14.03 -2.72 12.50
CA SER A 2 14.45 -2.45 11.13
C SER A 2 13.53 -1.42 10.48
N ASP A 3 13.94 -0.86 9.35
CA ASP A 3 13.11 0.08 8.60
C ASP A 3 11.81 -0.58 8.13
N ASN A 4 11.86 -1.85 7.73
CA ASN A 4 10.68 -2.58 7.31
C ASN A 4 9.74 -2.87 8.48
N GLU A 5 10.27 -3.16 9.66
CA GLU A 5 9.44 -3.33 10.86
C GLU A 5 8.73 -2.04 11.24
N LYS A 6 9.43 -0.90 11.17
CA LYS A 6 8.83 0.42 11.40
C LYS A 6 7.70 0.69 10.42
N LEU A 7 7.90 0.32 9.16
CA LEU A 7 6.89 0.50 8.12
C LEU A 7 5.65 -0.35 8.40
N LEU A 8 5.85 -1.60 8.80
CA LEU A 8 4.74 -2.50 9.17
C LEU A 8 3.98 -1.99 10.41
N VAL A 9 4.68 -1.45 11.40
CA VAL A 9 4.05 -0.84 12.58
C VAL A 9 3.17 0.35 12.17
N ALA A 10 3.67 1.20 11.27
CA ALA A 10 2.91 2.35 10.78
C ALA A 10 1.66 1.90 10.00
N ALA A 11 1.79 0.88 9.15
CA ALA A 11 0.66 0.33 8.41
C ALA A 11 -0.39 -0.27 9.33
N ARG A 12 0.05 -1.02 10.35
CA ARG A 12 -0.84 -1.61 11.35
C ARG A 12 -1.62 -0.54 12.11
N ALA A 13 -0.96 0.54 12.52
CA ALA A 13 -1.61 1.64 13.20
C ALA A 13 -2.64 2.35 12.30
N ALA A 14 -2.29 2.57 11.04
CA ALA A 14 -3.19 3.19 10.06
C ALA A 14 -4.46 2.37 9.84
N ARG A 15 -4.36 1.05 9.87
CA ARG A 15 -5.50 0.15 9.73
C ARG A 15 -6.64 0.45 10.70
N GLU A 16 -6.31 0.90 11.91
CA GLU A 16 -7.32 1.19 12.94
C GLU A 16 -8.26 2.32 12.54
N ASN A 17 -7.86 3.18 11.60
CA ASN A 17 -8.67 4.29 11.10
C ASN A 17 -9.51 3.91 9.88
N ALA A 18 -9.44 2.68 9.39
CA ALA A 18 -10.14 2.25 8.19
C ALA A 18 -11.65 2.45 8.33
N HIS A 19 -12.26 2.99 7.27
CA HIS A 19 -13.70 3.14 7.17
C HIS A 19 -14.24 2.02 6.28
N ALA A 20 -14.63 0.91 6.89
CA ALA A 20 -15.05 -0.30 6.18
C ALA A 20 -16.41 -0.82 6.69
N PRO A 21 -17.49 0.02 6.65
CA PRO A 21 -18.79 -0.38 7.21
C PRO A 21 -19.48 -1.47 6.39
N PHE A 22 -19.10 -1.65 5.12
CA PHE A 22 -19.75 -2.61 4.22
C PHE A 22 -19.04 -3.96 4.22
N SER A 23 -17.74 -3.98 3.94
CA SER A 23 -16.97 -5.21 3.85
C SER A 23 -16.51 -5.74 5.22
N LYS A 24 -16.38 -4.85 6.21
CA LYS A 24 -15.73 -5.14 7.49
C LYS A 24 -14.26 -5.56 7.33
N PHE A 25 -13.68 -5.35 6.16
CA PHE A 25 -12.30 -5.72 5.84
C PHE A 25 -11.41 -4.48 5.93
N LYS A 26 -10.75 -4.30 7.06
CA LYS A 26 -9.87 -3.17 7.32
C LYS A 26 -8.45 -3.44 6.81
N VAL A 27 -7.91 -2.49 6.07
CA VAL A 27 -6.55 -2.55 5.53
C VAL A 27 -5.81 -1.30 5.93
N GLY A 28 -4.57 -1.46 6.35
CA GLY A 28 -3.65 -0.35 6.57
C GLY A 28 -2.47 -0.43 5.63
N ALA A 29 -1.96 0.71 5.20
CA ALA A 29 -0.79 0.79 4.36
C ALA A 29 0.16 1.87 4.85
N ALA A 30 1.45 1.69 4.58
CA ALA A 30 2.48 2.69 4.85
C ALA A 30 3.50 2.68 3.73
N LEU A 31 3.81 3.86 3.21
CA LEU A 31 4.73 4.07 2.09
C LEU A 31 5.96 4.81 2.60
N ARG A 32 7.16 4.28 2.31
CA ARG A 32 8.42 4.95 2.68
C ARG A 32 9.03 5.61 1.46
N ALA A 33 9.22 6.93 1.54
CA ALA A 33 9.93 7.69 0.54
C ALA A 33 11.45 7.49 0.70
N LYS A 34 12.21 7.76 -0.37
CA LYS A 34 13.68 7.72 -0.31
C LYS A 34 14.24 8.72 0.70
N SER A 35 13.50 9.79 0.99
CA SER A 35 13.85 10.75 2.05
C SER A 35 13.76 10.15 3.46
N GLY A 36 13.13 8.99 3.60
CA GLY A 36 12.86 8.36 4.89
C GLY A 36 11.49 8.67 5.47
N LYS A 37 10.76 9.63 4.88
CA LYS A 37 9.44 10.00 5.36
C LYS A 37 8.43 8.89 5.07
N ILE A 38 7.53 8.64 6.01
CA ILE A 38 6.49 7.61 5.92
C ILE A 38 5.13 8.27 5.74
N TYR A 39 4.38 7.78 4.76
CA TYR A 39 3.00 8.21 4.48
C TYR A 39 2.08 7.02 4.71
N THR A 40 1.02 7.20 5.47
CA THR A 40 0.10 6.12 5.82
C THR A 40 -1.24 6.29 5.15
N GLY A 41 -1.96 5.18 5.02
CA GLY A 41 -3.30 5.16 4.50
C GLY A 41 -4.10 3.98 5.05
N CYS A 42 -5.40 4.09 4.93
CA CYS A 42 -6.33 3.01 5.24
C CYS A 42 -7.41 2.99 4.17
N ASN A 43 -8.14 1.88 4.05
CA ASN A 43 -9.24 1.85 3.08
C ASN A 43 -10.41 2.68 3.58
N VAL A 44 -11.05 3.37 2.62
CA VAL A 44 -12.20 4.24 2.86
C VAL A 44 -13.29 3.82 1.89
N GLU A 45 -14.32 3.17 2.41
CA GLU A 45 -15.42 2.64 1.62
C GLU A 45 -16.50 3.68 1.38
N ASN A 46 -17.23 3.51 0.30
CA ASN A 46 -18.34 4.36 -0.09
C ASN A 46 -19.54 3.48 -0.44
N ALA A 47 -20.75 3.96 -0.16
CA ALA A 47 -21.97 3.26 -0.58
C ALA A 47 -22.02 3.07 -2.10
N THR A 48 -21.42 3.99 -2.86
CA THR A 48 -21.12 3.79 -4.27
C THR A 48 -19.80 3.02 -4.35
N TYR A 49 -19.87 1.71 -4.45
CA TYR A 49 -18.70 0.82 -4.30
C TYR A 49 -17.52 1.20 -5.18
N GLY A 50 -17.78 1.67 -6.39
CA GLY A 50 -16.73 2.11 -7.31
C GLY A 50 -15.91 3.31 -6.82
N LEU A 51 -16.38 4.03 -5.81
CA LEU A 51 -15.68 5.17 -5.21
C LEU A 51 -14.86 4.79 -3.98
N THR A 52 -14.89 3.53 -3.57
CA THR A 52 -14.04 3.02 -2.50
C THR A 52 -12.57 3.18 -2.86
N VAL A 53 -11.76 3.66 -1.92
CA VAL A 53 -10.32 3.83 -2.12
C VAL A 53 -9.57 2.86 -1.21
N CYS A 54 -8.67 2.08 -1.81
CA CYS A 54 -7.84 1.14 -1.07
C CYS A 54 -6.77 1.85 -0.25
N ALA A 55 -6.31 1.22 0.83
CA ALA A 55 -5.31 1.79 1.74
C ALA A 55 -4.02 2.22 1.00
N GLU A 56 -3.56 1.39 0.08
CA GLU A 56 -2.34 1.65 -0.69
C GLU A 56 -2.47 2.94 -1.50
N ARG A 57 -3.63 3.15 -2.13
CA ARG A 57 -3.88 4.36 -2.92
C ARG A 57 -3.96 5.59 -2.05
N VAL A 58 -4.57 5.50 -0.87
CA VAL A 58 -4.61 6.64 0.07
C VAL A 58 -3.20 7.06 0.46
N ALA A 59 -2.34 6.10 0.81
CA ALA A 59 -0.95 6.40 1.18
C ALA A 59 -0.17 7.03 0.02
N ILE A 60 -0.27 6.46 -1.18
CA ILE A 60 0.45 6.94 -2.36
C ILE A 60 -0.03 8.34 -2.77
N PHE A 61 -1.35 8.54 -2.86
CA PHE A 61 -1.90 9.82 -3.27
C PHE A 61 -1.60 10.93 -2.25
N LYS A 62 -1.59 10.59 -0.96
CA LYS A 62 -1.17 11.53 0.08
C LYS A 62 0.27 11.98 -0.16
N ALA A 63 1.18 11.03 -0.38
CA ALA A 63 2.60 11.34 -0.63
C ALA A 63 2.77 12.26 -1.84
N ILE A 64 2.12 11.92 -2.96
CA ILE A 64 2.18 12.72 -4.19
C ILE A 64 1.58 14.10 -3.94
N SER A 65 0.45 14.20 -3.25
CA SER A 65 -0.22 15.47 -2.97
C SER A 65 0.58 16.37 -2.02
N GLU A 66 1.48 15.78 -1.23
CA GLU A 66 2.38 16.53 -0.34
C GLU A 66 3.72 16.87 -1.00
N GLY A 67 3.88 16.55 -2.27
CA GLY A 67 5.04 16.98 -3.07
C GLY A 67 6.14 15.94 -3.26
N GLU A 68 5.95 14.68 -2.82
CA GLU A 68 6.94 13.64 -3.12
C GLU A 68 6.97 13.37 -4.61
N PRO A 69 8.15 13.34 -5.25
CA PRO A 69 8.23 13.04 -6.67
C PRO A 69 7.79 11.62 -6.99
N VAL A 70 7.25 11.42 -8.18
CA VAL A 70 6.95 10.09 -8.71
C VAL A 70 8.22 9.25 -8.75
N CYS A 71 8.12 7.98 -8.38
CA CYS A 71 9.25 7.03 -8.34
C CYS A 71 10.38 7.41 -7.36
N SER A 72 10.03 8.12 -6.28
CA SER A 72 10.97 8.46 -5.20
C SER A 72 10.69 7.66 -3.93
N PHE A 73 10.25 6.42 -4.07
CA PHE A 73 9.85 5.55 -2.96
C PHE A 73 10.70 4.29 -2.90
N GLU A 74 10.78 3.68 -1.73
CA GLU A 74 11.58 2.48 -1.48
C GLU A 74 10.72 1.24 -1.23
N ALA A 75 9.62 1.39 -0.49
CA ALA A 75 8.81 0.27 -0.05
C ALA A 75 7.41 0.71 0.34
N ILE A 76 6.46 -0.22 0.23
CA ILE A 76 5.11 -0.06 0.75
C ILE A 76 4.76 -1.30 1.58
N ALA A 77 4.23 -1.09 2.79
CA ALA A 77 3.71 -2.16 3.64
C ALA A 77 2.20 -2.17 3.62
N VAL A 78 1.62 -3.36 3.64
CA VAL A 78 0.16 -3.57 3.67
C VAL A 78 -0.15 -4.55 4.79
N VAL A 79 -1.02 -4.16 5.71
CA VAL A 79 -1.39 -4.97 6.88
C VAL A 79 -2.89 -5.22 6.92
N THR A 80 -3.25 -6.50 7.07
CA THR A 80 -4.63 -6.97 7.17
C THR A 80 -4.75 -7.95 8.33
N ASP A 81 -5.98 -8.20 8.79
CA ASP A 81 -6.26 -9.23 9.80
C ASP A 81 -6.71 -10.50 9.10
N THR A 82 -5.74 -11.22 8.51
CA THR A 82 -6.00 -12.45 7.76
C THR A 82 -4.97 -13.51 8.12
N ALA A 83 -5.40 -14.78 8.08
CA ALA A 83 -4.48 -15.90 8.29
C ALA A 83 -3.51 -16.01 7.11
N GLN A 84 -4.01 -15.84 5.89
CA GLN A 84 -3.21 -15.79 4.69
C GLN A 84 -2.91 -14.32 4.38
N LEU A 85 -1.64 -14.00 4.12
CA LEU A 85 -1.25 -12.63 3.82
C LEU A 85 -1.92 -12.13 2.54
N THR A 86 -2.48 -10.92 2.60
CA THR A 86 -3.29 -10.35 1.53
C THR A 86 -2.44 -9.44 0.64
N PRO A 87 -2.22 -9.79 -0.62
CA PRO A 87 -1.50 -8.92 -1.54
C PRO A 87 -2.39 -7.74 -1.99
N PRO A 88 -1.80 -6.66 -2.50
CA PRO A 88 -2.58 -5.57 -3.07
C PRO A 88 -3.40 -6.07 -4.27
N CYS A 89 -4.61 -5.50 -4.45
CA CYS A 89 -5.46 -5.85 -5.59
C CYS A 89 -4.81 -5.40 -6.90
N GLY A 90 -5.36 -5.87 -8.03
CA GLY A 90 -4.79 -5.55 -9.35
C GLY A 90 -4.72 -4.05 -9.63
N ALA A 91 -5.76 -3.30 -9.26
CA ALA A 91 -5.77 -1.83 -9.43
C ALA A 91 -4.66 -1.18 -8.61
N CYS A 92 -4.44 -1.62 -7.38
CA CYS A 92 -3.38 -1.08 -6.53
C CYS A 92 -1.99 -1.43 -7.08
N ARG A 93 -1.83 -2.62 -7.68
CA ARG A 93 -0.56 -3.00 -8.32
C ARG A 93 -0.22 -2.07 -9.47
N GLN A 94 -1.23 -1.69 -10.28
CA GLN A 94 -1.06 -0.69 -11.34
C GLN A 94 -0.63 0.67 -10.77
N ILE A 95 -1.28 1.11 -9.71
CA ILE A 95 -0.97 2.39 -9.04
C ILE A 95 0.44 2.35 -8.45
N ILE A 96 0.81 1.26 -7.78
CA ILE A 96 2.17 1.11 -7.22
C ILE A 96 3.21 1.17 -8.34
N TRP A 97 2.98 0.45 -9.45
CA TRP A 97 3.91 0.48 -10.58
C TRP A 97 4.07 1.89 -11.15
N GLU A 98 2.95 2.58 -11.38
CA GLU A 98 2.97 3.93 -11.98
C GLU A 98 3.71 4.94 -11.11
N PHE A 99 3.43 4.98 -9.80
CA PHE A 99 3.90 6.03 -8.91
C PHE A 99 5.13 5.67 -8.10
N CYS A 100 5.41 4.40 -7.92
CA CYS A 100 6.55 3.92 -7.13
C CYS A 100 7.59 3.17 -7.96
N GLY A 101 7.19 2.55 -9.06
CA GLY A 101 8.05 1.68 -9.84
C GLY A 101 8.23 0.31 -9.18
N ASP A 102 9.39 -0.32 -9.41
CA ASP A 102 9.70 -1.62 -8.83
C ASP A 102 10.27 -1.42 -7.42
N VAL A 103 9.42 -1.62 -6.42
CA VAL A 103 9.76 -1.41 -5.00
C VAL A 103 9.42 -2.66 -4.20
N ASP A 104 9.86 -2.70 -2.93
CA ASP A 104 9.47 -3.75 -2.02
C ASP A 104 8.01 -3.57 -1.59
N ILE A 105 7.23 -4.64 -1.69
CA ILE A 105 5.87 -4.72 -1.18
C ILE A 105 5.90 -5.69 -0.01
N ILE A 106 5.68 -5.17 1.19
CA ILE A 106 5.80 -5.93 2.43
C ILE A 106 4.40 -6.21 2.95
N LEU A 107 4.02 -7.48 2.97
CA LEU A 107 2.71 -7.91 3.45
C LEU A 107 2.84 -8.35 4.90
N GLY A 108 1.87 -7.97 5.72
CA GLY A 108 1.83 -8.37 7.11
C GLY A 108 0.41 -8.63 7.58
N ASN A 109 0.28 -9.39 8.67
CA ASN A 109 -0.99 -9.58 9.37
C ASN A 109 -0.83 -9.19 10.84
N LEU A 110 -1.90 -9.31 11.61
CA LEU A 110 -1.87 -8.93 13.03
C LEU A 110 -1.17 -9.96 13.91
N LYS A 111 -0.81 -11.13 13.35
CA LYS A 111 -0.09 -12.20 14.07
C LYS A 111 1.42 -12.13 13.89
N GLY A 112 1.93 -11.11 13.19
CA GLY A 112 3.35 -10.93 12.98
C GLY A 112 3.95 -11.71 11.82
N GLN A 113 3.14 -12.38 11.00
CA GLN A 113 3.61 -13.04 9.79
C GLN A 113 3.87 -11.98 8.71
N THR A 114 4.93 -12.16 7.94
CA THR A 114 5.31 -11.21 6.88
C THR A 114 5.84 -11.93 5.65
N GLU A 115 5.65 -11.28 4.50
CA GLU A 115 6.28 -11.68 3.23
C GLU A 115 6.71 -10.40 2.52
N THR A 116 7.81 -10.46 1.77
CA THR A 116 8.28 -9.35 0.95
C THR A 116 8.36 -9.78 -0.49
N HIS A 117 7.78 -8.97 -1.37
CA HIS A 117 7.79 -9.17 -2.81
C HIS A 117 8.26 -7.89 -3.49
N ARG A 118 8.64 -8.00 -4.77
CA ARG A 118 8.89 -6.82 -5.61
C ARG A 118 7.63 -6.52 -6.42
N THR A 119 7.43 -5.26 -6.80
CA THR A 119 6.31 -4.90 -7.68
C THR A 119 6.33 -5.73 -8.95
N ALA A 120 7.50 -5.89 -9.58
CA ALA A 120 7.65 -6.65 -10.83
C ALA A 120 7.26 -8.11 -10.67
N GLU A 121 7.43 -8.69 -9.48
CA GLU A 121 7.02 -10.05 -9.18
C GLU A 121 5.49 -10.19 -9.14
N LEU A 122 4.82 -9.24 -8.49
CA LEU A 122 3.36 -9.27 -8.32
C LEU A 122 2.61 -8.69 -9.53
N PHE A 123 3.30 -8.00 -10.42
CA PHE A 123 2.69 -7.34 -11.58
C PHE A 123 3.60 -7.48 -12.80
N PRO A 124 3.76 -8.70 -13.34
CA PRO A 124 4.61 -8.94 -14.50
C PRO A 124 4.01 -8.32 -15.76
N LYS A 125 4.87 -7.85 -16.67
CA LYS A 125 4.48 -7.20 -17.92
C LYS A 125 3.47 -6.07 -17.72
N PRO A 126 3.80 -5.08 -16.89
CA PRO A 126 2.84 -4.02 -16.56
C PRO A 126 2.59 -3.10 -17.75
N PHE A 127 1.36 -2.59 -17.85
CA PHE A 127 1.06 -1.50 -18.75
C PHE A 127 1.49 -0.20 -18.09
N ASP A 128 2.16 0.69 -18.84
CA ASP A 128 2.55 2.01 -18.36
C ASP A 128 2.69 2.99 -19.53
N SER A 129 3.12 4.22 -19.22
CA SER A 129 3.22 5.28 -20.23
C SER A 129 4.25 5.01 -21.32
N SER A 130 5.13 4.02 -21.16
CA SER A 130 6.08 3.66 -22.19
C SER A 130 5.41 3.13 -23.46
N PHE A 131 4.14 2.71 -23.36
CA PHE A 131 3.34 2.24 -24.49
C PHE A 131 2.54 3.35 -25.17
N LEU A 132 2.59 4.58 -24.68
CA LEU A 132 1.78 5.70 -25.19
C LEU A 132 2.59 6.70 -26.00
#